data_0d2ec3f90c73512a7f0ad7795ed66a67
#
_entry.id   0d2ec3f90c73512a7f0ad7795ed66a67
#
_cell.length_a   1.000
_cell.length_b   1.000
_cell.length_c   1.000
_cell.angle_alpha   90.00
_cell.angle_beta   90.00
_cell.angle_gamma   90.00
#
_symmetry.space_group_name_H-M   'P 1'
#
loop_
_entity.id
_entity.type
_entity.pdbx_description
1 polymer ?
#
loop_
_entity_poly.entity_id
_entity_poly.type
_entity_poly.pdbx_seq_one_letter_code
_entity_poly.pdbx_strand_id
1 'polypeptide(L)'
;MFLIVTRNFPPDVGGMQVLMGGLSEGLLNHGPVKVFANEFSNSDSYDKKTQMNIERVKGLKLFRKYRKANLVNNFIKENSNIRAIIADHWKSLELLDDNKLKKFKTFCLLHSKEINHEKGTSLNKRMIKSTNKAMFIIANSNFTKELAIKVGIDPLKIHVIFPGIKKPKIIDENFKIEAEKIYSNSFPRIITVARLDKRKGHDKILMLIKNLKPKFPKIKYISIGDGDEKDNLLKLSKELNL
;
A
#
# COMPACT_ATOMS: atom_id res chain seq x y z
N MET A 1 -7.20 22.92 2.52
CA MET A 1 -7.17 21.52 3.02
C MET A 1 -6.59 20.58 2.00
N PHE A 2 -6.17 19.39 2.40
CA PHE A 2 -5.79 18.29 1.50
C PHE A 2 -6.93 17.28 1.43
N LEU A 3 -7.21 16.78 0.23
CA LEU A 3 -8.24 15.76 0.00
C LEU A 3 -7.58 14.44 -0.41
N ILE A 4 -7.78 13.40 0.38
CA ILE A 4 -7.30 12.05 0.11
C ILE A 4 -8.45 11.19 -0.38
N VAL A 5 -8.28 10.55 -1.53
CA VAL A 5 -9.23 9.60 -2.09
C VAL A 5 -8.57 8.25 -2.19
N THR A 6 -8.93 7.35 -1.29
CA THR A 6 -8.25 6.06 -1.15
C THR A 6 -9.21 4.87 -1.10
N ARG A 7 -8.70 3.71 -1.48
CA ARG A 7 -9.41 2.44 -1.33
C ARG A 7 -9.01 1.73 -0.05
N ASN A 8 -7.75 1.88 0.32
CA ASN A 8 -7.12 1.16 1.42
C ASN A 8 -6.57 2.17 2.43
N PHE A 9 -7.08 2.14 3.65
CA PHE A 9 -6.71 3.09 4.70
C PHE A 9 -6.69 2.40 6.07
N PRO A 10 -5.86 2.83 7.02
CA PRO A 10 -5.89 2.29 8.38
C PRO A 10 -7.32 2.30 8.96
N PRO A 11 -7.68 1.36 9.87
CA PRO A 11 -6.80 0.41 10.56
C PRO A 11 -6.53 -0.89 9.79
N ASP A 12 -7.02 -1.04 8.57
CA ASP A 12 -6.65 -2.19 7.72
C ASP A 12 -5.13 -2.28 7.56
N VAL A 13 -4.58 -3.51 7.51
CA VAL A 13 -3.14 -3.78 7.53
C VAL A 13 -2.60 -4.06 6.14
N GLY A 14 -1.57 -3.32 5.74
CA GLY A 14 -0.89 -3.51 4.48
C GLY A 14 -0.03 -2.31 4.08
N GLY A 15 0.84 -2.49 3.09
CA GLY A 15 1.76 -1.42 2.66
C GLY A 15 1.06 -0.16 2.16
N MET A 16 -0.05 -0.32 1.44
CA MET A 16 -0.86 0.82 0.96
C MET A 16 -1.51 1.59 2.10
N GLN A 17 -2.05 0.87 3.07
CA GLN A 17 -2.69 1.44 4.25
C GLN A 17 -1.70 2.23 5.08
N VAL A 18 -0.52 1.65 5.34
CA VAL A 18 0.56 2.32 6.07
C VAL A 18 1.03 3.57 5.32
N LEU A 19 1.22 3.47 4.00
CA LEU A 19 1.63 4.59 3.17
C LEU A 19 0.60 5.73 3.20
N MET A 20 -0.68 5.41 2.96
CA MET A 20 -1.73 6.43 2.90
C MET A 20 -1.99 7.04 4.28
N GLY A 21 -1.95 6.24 5.35
CA GLY A 21 -2.03 6.74 6.71
C GLY A 21 -0.88 7.68 7.05
N GLY A 22 0.37 7.27 6.80
CA GLY A 22 1.56 8.07 7.06
C GLY A 22 1.61 9.36 6.23
N LEU A 23 1.23 9.28 4.94
CA LEU A 23 1.12 10.47 4.08
C LEU A 23 0.07 11.46 4.64
N SER A 24 -1.10 10.95 5.01
CA SER A 24 -2.17 11.78 5.55
C SER A 24 -1.78 12.43 6.89
N GLU A 25 -1.13 11.68 7.78
CA GLU A 25 -0.56 12.23 9.03
C GLU A 25 0.49 13.31 8.78
N GLY A 26 1.39 13.09 7.80
CA GLY A 26 2.38 14.10 7.42
C GLY A 26 1.76 15.39 6.87
N LEU A 27 0.66 15.27 6.13
CA LEU A 27 -0.05 16.42 5.57
C LEU A 27 -0.79 17.26 6.63
N LEU A 28 -1.14 16.69 7.79
CA LEU A 28 -1.72 17.45 8.90
C LEU A 28 -0.82 18.58 9.38
N ASN A 29 0.50 18.45 9.28
CA ASN A 29 1.46 19.51 9.60
C ASN A 29 1.37 20.71 8.63
N HIS A 30 0.70 20.54 7.50
CA HIS A 30 0.58 21.54 6.43
C HIS A 30 -0.86 22.05 6.25
N GLY A 31 -1.81 21.50 6.99
CA GLY A 31 -3.21 21.93 7.01
C GLY A 31 -4.21 20.79 7.16
N PRO A 32 -5.51 21.12 7.24
CA PRO A 32 -6.56 20.12 7.43
C PRO A 32 -6.56 19.04 6.34
N VAL A 33 -6.83 17.79 6.75
CA VAL A 33 -6.90 16.63 5.85
C VAL A 33 -8.30 16.01 5.91
N LYS A 34 -8.95 15.93 4.74
CA LYS A 34 -10.19 15.15 4.52
C LYS A 34 -9.84 13.86 3.78
N VAL A 35 -10.36 12.75 4.26
CA VAL A 35 -10.13 11.42 3.67
C VAL A 35 -11.45 10.77 3.29
N PHE A 36 -11.58 10.33 2.04
CA PHE A 36 -12.63 9.40 1.61
C PHE A 36 -12.03 8.01 1.44
N ALA A 37 -12.35 7.11 2.34
CA ALA A 37 -11.84 5.74 2.35
C ALA A 37 -12.98 4.71 2.29
N ASN A 38 -12.65 3.47 1.90
CA ASN A 38 -13.60 2.38 2.06
C ASN A 38 -13.77 2.05 3.53
N GLU A 39 -14.99 1.63 3.90
CA GLU A 39 -15.26 1.07 5.21
C GLU A 39 -14.42 -0.19 5.46
N PHE A 40 -13.94 -0.32 6.69
CA PHE A 40 -13.22 -1.47 7.20
C PHE A 40 -13.68 -1.77 8.63
N SER A 41 -13.59 -3.03 9.06
CA SER A 41 -13.95 -3.44 10.42
C SER A 41 -13.16 -2.64 11.45
N ASN A 42 -13.82 -2.21 12.53
CA ASN A 42 -13.21 -1.43 13.61
C ASN A 42 -12.60 -0.07 13.21
N SER A 43 -12.99 0.48 12.04
CA SER A 43 -12.49 1.78 11.59
C SER A 43 -12.89 2.93 12.51
N ASP A 44 -14.05 2.87 13.17
CA ASP A 44 -14.57 3.92 14.04
C ASP A 44 -13.63 4.25 15.21
N SER A 45 -12.98 3.23 15.80
CA SER A 45 -12.03 3.42 16.88
C SER A 45 -10.74 4.11 16.44
N TYR A 46 -10.30 3.84 15.22
CA TYR A 46 -9.15 4.52 14.61
C TYR A 46 -9.52 5.96 14.24
N ASP A 47 -10.67 6.15 13.60
CA ASP A 47 -11.11 7.44 13.09
C ASP A 47 -11.30 8.47 14.20
N LYS A 48 -11.77 8.04 15.39
CA LYS A 48 -11.91 8.87 16.60
C LYS A 48 -10.57 9.30 17.23
N LYS A 49 -9.48 8.59 16.96
CA LYS A 49 -8.15 8.85 17.54
C LYS A 49 -7.28 9.78 16.68
N THR A 50 -7.72 10.12 15.48
CA THR A 50 -6.98 10.96 14.56
C THR A 50 -7.58 12.36 14.44
N GLN A 51 -6.77 13.35 14.07
CA GLN A 51 -7.22 14.70 13.75
C GLN A 51 -7.72 14.84 12.30
N MET A 52 -7.66 13.76 11.51
CA MET A 52 -8.16 13.75 10.14
C MET A 52 -9.69 13.66 10.11
N ASN A 53 -10.31 14.37 9.18
CA ASN A 53 -11.73 14.19 8.90
C ASN A 53 -11.89 13.01 7.93
N ILE A 54 -12.23 11.82 8.45
CA ILE A 54 -12.33 10.59 7.67
C ILE A 54 -13.80 10.26 7.41
N GLU A 55 -14.13 10.06 6.14
CA GLU A 55 -15.44 9.59 5.71
C GLU A 55 -15.33 8.18 5.12
N ARG A 56 -15.95 7.21 5.80
CA ARG A 56 -15.95 5.81 5.41
C ARG A 56 -17.14 5.50 4.50
N VAL A 57 -16.84 5.06 3.29
CA VAL A 57 -17.88 4.70 2.32
C VAL A 57 -18.37 3.28 2.58
N LYS A 58 -19.58 3.20 3.14
CA LYS A 58 -20.28 1.96 3.57
C LYS A 58 -21.01 1.27 2.43
N GLY A 59 -21.48 0.03 2.71
CA GLY A 59 -22.44 -0.73 1.93
C GLY A 59 -21.81 -1.64 0.85
N LEU A 60 -22.63 -2.22 -0.03
CA LEU A 60 -22.27 -3.29 -0.97
C LEU A 60 -21.04 -2.93 -1.82
N LYS A 61 -20.05 -3.86 -1.87
CA LYS A 61 -18.77 -3.67 -2.56
C LYS A 61 -18.90 -3.26 -4.02
N LEU A 62 -19.90 -3.81 -4.75
CA LEU A 62 -20.15 -3.51 -6.16
C LEU A 62 -20.45 -2.02 -6.41
N PHE A 63 -21.24 -1.40 -5.55
CA PHE A 63 -21.67 0.00 -5.71
C PHE A 63 -20.78 0.99 -4.95
N ARG A 64 -19.86 0.52 -4.12
CA ARG A 64 -19.02 1.36 -3.27
C ARG A 64 -18.20 2.39 -4.06
N LYS A 65 -17.66 2.01 -5.22
CA LYS A 65 -16.90 2.92 -6.09
C LYS A 65 -17.74 4.09 -6.60
N TYR A 66 -19.00 3.86 -6.96
CA TYR A 66 -19.92 4.90 -7.44
C TYR A 66 -20.33 5.84 -6.32
N ARG A 67 -20.69 5.27 -5.15
CA ARG A 67 -21.02 6.09 -3.97
C ARG A 67 -19.84 6.97 -3.56
N LYS A 68 -18.62 6.41 -3.51
CA LYS A 68 -17.43 7.19 -3.20
C LYS A 68 -17.20 8.31 -4.20
N ALA A 69 -17.32 8.03 -5.48
CA ALA A 69 -17.17 9.04 -6.51
C ALA A 69 -18.20 10.17 -6.38
N ASN A 70 -19.47 9.85 -6.09
CA ASN A 70 -20.50 10.85 -5.86
C ASN A 70 -20.19 11.73 -4.64
N LEU A 71 -19.82 11.13 -3.51
CA LEU A 71 -19.45 11.87 -2.30
C LEU A 71 -18.26 12.80 -2.56
N VAL A 72 -17.21 12.30 -3.21
CA VAL A 72 -16.03 13.10 -3.56
C VAL A 72 -16.40 14.22 -4.54
N ASN A 73 -17.16 13.95 -5.59
CA ASN A 73 -17.57 14.95 -6.57
C ASN A 73 -18.43 16.06 -5.96
N ASN A 74 -19.32 15.72 -5.02
CA ASN A 74 -20.12 16.71 -4.29
C ASN A 74 -19.24 17.54 -3.36
N PHE A 75 -18.35 16.88 -2.62
CA PHE A 75 -17.41 17.58 -1.74
C PHE A 75 -16.52 18.56 -2.50
N ILE A 76 -15.97 18.16 -3.66
CA ILE A 76 -15.16 19.03 -4.52
C ILE A 76 -15.97 20.22 -5.04
N LYS A 77 -17.26 20.02 -5.35
CA LYS A 77 -18.16 21.08 -5.82
C LYS A 77 -18.39 22.14 -4.74
N GLU A 78 -18.52 21.71 -3.49
CA GLU A 78 -18.88 22.57 -2.35
C GLU A 78 -17.65 23.24 -1.69
N ASN A 79 -16.43 22.76 -1.99
CA ASN A 79 -15.21 23.21 -1.32
C ASN A 79 -14.18 23.75 -2.32
N SER A 80 -14.02 25.06 -2.37
CA SER A 80 -13.02 25.72 -3.22
C SER A 80 -11.63 25.82 -2.60
N ASN A 81 -11.49 25.59 -1.29
CA ASN A 81 -10.25 25.75 -0.53
C ASN A 81 -9.36 24.48 -0.51
N ILE A 82 -9.60 23.54 -1.43
CA ILE A 82 -8.77 22.33 -1.58
C ILE A 82 -7.43 22.73 -2.21
N ARG A 83 -6.34 22.49 -1.50
CA ARG A 83 -4.97 22.76 -1.97
C ARG A 83 -4.45 21.69 -2.92
N ALA A 84 -4.82 20.42 -2.63
CA ALA A 84 -4.45 19.28 -3.46
C ALA A 84 -5.40 18.11 -3.23
N ILE A 85 -5.58 17.29 -4.29
CA ILE A 85 -6.30 16.02 -4.28
C ILE A 85 -5.28 14.91 -4.51
N ILE A 86 -5.23 13.92 -3.62
CA ILE A 86 -4.27 12.82 -3.70
C ILE A 86 -5.05 11.50 -3.76
N ALA A 87 -4.86 10.77 -4.86
CA ALA A 87 -5.46 9.46 -5.07
C ALA A 87 -4.40 8.36 -4.89
N ASP A 88 -4.72 7.34 -4.09
CA ASP A 88 -3.86 6.18 -3.84
C ASP A 88 -3.68 5.27 -5.06
N HIS A 89 -4.54 5.41 -6.07
CA HIS A 89 -4.65 4.46 -7.16
C HIS A 89 -5.44 5.09 -8.32
N TRP A 90 -5.15 4.74 -9.58
CA TRP A 90 -5.88 5.25 -10.75
C TRP A 90 -7.40 4.99 -10.68
N LYS A 91 -7.84 3.86 -10.06
CA LYS A 91 -9.27 3.58 -9.86
C LYS A 91 -9.95 4.55 -8.89
N SER A 92 -9.20 5.24 -8.05
CA SER A 92 -9.74 6.27 -7.15
C SER A 92 -10.07 7.57 -7.90
N LEU A 93 -9.47 7.77 -9.09
CA LEU A 93 -9.79 8.89 -10.01
C LEU A 93 -10.82 8.51 -11.08
N GLU A 94 -10.99 7.22 -11.37
CA GLU A 94 -11.71 6.75 -12.56
C GLU A 94 -13.08 7.38 -12.76
N LEU A 95 -13.88 7.48 -11.70
CA LEU A 95 -15.25 7.97 -11.73
C LEU A 95 -15.39 9.43 -11.27
N LEU A 96 -14.28 10.11 -10.98
CA LEU A 96 -14.33 11.52 -10.61
C LEU A 96 -14.51 12.39 -11.86
N ASP A 97 -15.19 13.52 -11.69
CA ASP A 97 -15.44 14.49 -12.74
C ASP A 97 -14.15 15.23 -13.15
N ASP A 98 -13.79 15.13 -14.41
CA ASP A 98 -12.58 15.68 -14.98
C ASP A 98 -12.54 17.23 -14.88
N ASN A 99 -13.67 17.88 -15.17
CA ASN A 99 -13.76 19.35 -15.14
C ASN A 99 -13.60 19.89 -13.71
N LYS A 100 -14.06 19.12 -12.71
CA LYS A 100 -13.88 19.47 -11.30
C LYS A 100 -12.43 19.28 -10.86
N LEU A 101 -11.79 18.17 -11.25
CA LEU A 101 -10.40 17.87 -10.89
C LEU A 101 -9.40 18.87 -11.48
N LYS A 102 -9.63 19.37 -12.70
CA LYS A 102 -8.76 20.36 -13.36
C LYS A 102 -8.59 21.67 -12.58
N LYS A 103 -9.49 21.96 -11.64
CA LYS A 103 -9.42 23.16 -10.79
C LYS A 103 -8.38 23.03 -9.66
N PHE A 104 -7.87 21.82 -9.42
CA PHE A 104 -7.03 21.51 -8.27
C PHE A 104 -5.74 20.78 -8.68
N LYS A 105 -4.69 20.92 -7.90
CA LYS A 105 -3.49 20.09 -8.03
C LYS A 105 -3.84 18.65 -7.67
N THR A 106 -3.94 17.79 -8.68
CA THR A 106 -4.36 16.39 -8.51
C THR A 106 -3.18 15.46 -8.71
N PHE A 107 -2.95 14.58 -7.73
CA PHE A 107 -1.88 13.60 -7.68
C PHE A 107 -2.46 12.18 -7.74
N CYS A 108 -1.81 11.30 -8.52
CA CYS A 108 -2.11 9.88 -8.56
C CYS A 108 -0.87 9.08 -8.16
N LEU A 109 -0.96 8.27 -7.11
CA LEU A 109 0.13 7.39 -6.69
C LEU A 109 0.08 6.09 -7.50
N LEU A 110 1.27 5.59 -7.87
CA LEU A 110 1.46 4.31 -8.56
C LEU A 110 2.37 3.38 -7.75
N HIS A 111 2.01 2.08 -7.71
CA HIS A 111 2.66 1.06 -6.88
C HIS A 111 3.10 -0.18 -7.67
N SER A 112 3.15 -0.11 -8.99
CA SER A 112 3.54 -1.09 -9.99
C SER A 112 2.49 -2.15 -10.35
N LYS A 113 2.01 -2.98 -9.41
CA LYS A 113 1.11 -4.11 -9.75
C LYS A 113 -0.17 -3.67 -10.48
N GLU A 114 -0.75 -2.56 -10.02
CA GLU A 114 -2.05 -2.06 -10.51
C GLU A 114 -1.98 -1.36 -11.87
N ILE A 115 -0.79 -1.09 -12.36
CA ILE A 115 -0.56 -0.52 -13.70
C ILE A 115 0.01 -1.52 -14.70
N ASN A 116 0.42 -2.70 -14.25
CA ASN A 116 1.00 -3.73 -15.11
C ASN A 116 -0.08 -4.41 -15.96
N HIS A 117 -0.61 -3.67 -16.92
CA HIS A 117 -1.61 -4.14 -17.87
C HIS A 117 -1.01 -4.07 -19.27
N GLU A 118 -1.26 -5.10 -20.08
CA GLU A 118 -0.81 -5.13 -21.47
C GLU A 118 -1.36 -3.92 -22.24
N LYS A 119 -0.47 -3.25 -22.95
CA LYS A 119 -0.77 -2.03 -23.71
C LYS A 119 -1.86 -2.29 -24.74
N GLY A 120 -2.84 -1.39 -24.82
CA GLY A 120 -3.95 -1.48 -25.77
C GLY A 120 -5.18 -2.24 -25.27
N THR A 121 -5.07 -3.01 -24.16
CA THR A 121 -6.23 -3.69 -23.57
C THR A 121 -7.25 -2.69 -23.01
N SER A 122 -8.50 -3.11 -22.84
CA SER A 122 -9.55 -2.26 -22.27
C SER A 122 -9.19 -1.75 -20.88
N LEU A 123 -8.53 -2.57 -20.07
CA LEU A 123 -8.09 -2.19 -18.72
C LEU A 123 -6.94 -1.17 -18.77
N ASN A 124 -5.98 -1.35 -19.69
CA ASN A 124 -4.93 -0.37 -19.91
C ASN A 124 -5.51 0.98 -20.38
N LYS A 125 -6.41 0.99 -21.36
CA LYS A 125 -7.07 2.22 -21.84
C LYS A 125 -7.81 2.96 -20.70
N ARG A 126 -8.54 2.23 -19.86
CA ARG A 126 -9.21 2.81 -18.67
C ARG A 126 -8.23 3.39 -17.68
N MET A 127 -7.11 2.69 -17.42
CA MET A 127 -6.04 3.16 -16.55
C MET A 127 -5.43 4.46 -17.09
N ILE A 128 -5.04 4.51 -18.36
CA ILE A 128 -4.49 5.72 -19.00
C ILE A 128 -5.48 6.88 -18.93
N LYS A 129 -6.75 6.65 -19.27
CA LYS A 129 -7.79 7.68 -19.15
C LYS A 129 -7.91 8.21 -17.72
N SER A 130 -7.81 7.34 -16.73
CA SER A 130 -7.94 7.74 -15.31
C SER A 130 -6.70 8.46 -14.80
N THR A 131 -5.50 8.01 -15.14
CA THR A 131 -4.25 8.68 -14.75
C THR A 131 -4.08 10.04 -15.42
N ASN A 132 -4.59 10.22 -16.65
CA ASN A 132 -4.56 11.50 -17.34
C ASN A 132 -5.35 12.62 -16.64
N LYS A 133 -6.28 12.28 -15.76
CA LYS A 133 -6.99 13.25 -14.90
C LYS A 133 -6.08 13.88 -13.84
N ALA A 134 -4.99 13.21 -13.48
CA ALA A 134 -4.01 13.75 -12.56
C ALA A 134 -3.07 14.74 -13.25
N MET A 135 -2.74 15.82 -12.55
CA MET A 135 -1.71 16.76 -12.96
C MET A 135 -0.31 16.15 -12.76
N PHE A 136 -0.13 15.43 -11.64
CA PHE A 136 1.12 14.79 -11.27
C PHE A 136 0.89 13.30 -10.98
N ILE A 137 1.81 12.48 -11.44
CA ILE A 137 1.82 11.03 -11.21
C ILE A 137 3.04 10.70 -10.37
N ILE A 138 2.83 10.08 -9.20
CA ILE A 138 3.89 9.77 -8.27
C ILE A 138 4.17 8.28 -8.34
N ALA A 139 5.32 7.92 -8.88
CA ALA A 139 5.83 6.55 -8.87
C ALA A 139 6.64 6.29 -7.60
N ASN A 140 6.38 5.18 -6.91
CA ASN A 140 7.06 4.83 -5.66
C ASN A 140 8.49 4.31 -5.84
N SER A 141 8.95 4.14 -7.09
CA SER A 141 10.31 3.69 -7.44
C SER A 141 10.61 3.96 -8.92
N ASN A 142 11.90 3.89 -9.29
CA ASN A 142 12.31 3.96 -10.69
C ASN A 142 11.70 2.83 -11.51
N PHE A 143 11.65 1.61 -10.97
CA PHE A 143 10.97 0.48 -11.62
C PHE A 143 9.51 0.80 -11.94
N THR A 144 8.77 1.41 -11.01
CA THR A 144 7.37 1.80 -11.24
C THR A 144 7.25 2.91 -12.29
N LYS A 145 8.19 3.86 -12.32
CA LYS A 145 8.27 4.88 -13.38
C LYS A 145 8.47 4.25 -14.75
N GLU A 146 9.46 3.36 -14.89
CA GLU A 146 9.74 2.68 -16.16
C GLU A 146 8.54 1.85 -16.64
N LEU A 147 7.91 1.11 -15.73
CA LEU A 147 6.69 0.37 -16.01
C LEU A 147 5.55 1.29 -16.46
N ALA A 148 5.36 2.44 -15.80
CA ALA A 148 4.35 3.42 -16.16
C ALA A 148 4.55 3.96 -17.59
N ILE A 149 5.78 4.29 -17.95
CA ILE A 149 6.15 4.72 -19.31
C ILE A 149 5.87 3.59 -20.32
N LYS A 150 6.30 2.37 -20.01
CA LYS A 150 6.10 1.19 -20.88
C LYS A 150 4.63 0.94 -21.20
N VAL A 151 3.73 1.11 -20.21
CA VAL A 151 2.29 0.90 -20.42
C VAL A 151 1.57 2.11 -21.03
N GLY A 152 2.29 3.22 -21.31
CA GLY A 152 1.80 4.37 -22.06
C GLY A 152 1.37 5.59 -21.24
N ILE A 153 1.79 5.69 -19.98
CA ILE A 153 1.60 6.90 -19.18
C ILE A 153 2.63 7.96 -19.60
N ASP A 154 2.18 9.22 -19.72
CA ASP A 154 3.01 10.34 -20.12
C ASP A 154 4.19 10.55 -19.15
N PRO A 155 5.45 10.41 -19.63
CA PRO A 155 6.64 10.54 -18.79
C PRO A 155 6.81 11.93 -18.17
N LEU A 156 6.29 12.99 -18.80
CA LEU A 156 6.38 14.36 -18.30
C LEU A 156 5.58 14.57 -17.02
N LYS A 157 4.58 13.76 -16.78
CA LYS A 157 3.76 13.80 -15.56
C LYS A 157 4.33 12.97 -14.41
N ILE A 158 5.34 12.10 -14.66
CA ILE A 158 5.79 11.11 -13.68
C ILE A 158 6.96 11.62 -12.87
N HIS A 159 6.76 11.68 -11.56
CA HIS A 159 7.77 12.01 -10.56
C HIS A 159 8.03 10.78 -9.68
N VAL A 160 9.30 10.48 -9.40
CA VAL A 160 9.66 9.41 -8.46
C VAL A 160 9.79 10.00 -7.06
N ILE A 161 8.96 9.48 -6.15
CA ILE A 161 9.04 9.79 -4.71
C ILE A 161 9.02 8.46 -3.97
N PHE A 162 10.15 8.11 -3.36
CA PHE A 162 10.25 6.89 -2.56
C PHE A 162 9.36 7.00 -1.30
N PRO A 163 8.67 5.92 -0.92
CA PRO A 163 7.88 5.90 0.31
C PRO A 163 8.73 6.23 1.52
N GLY A 164 8.26 7.16 2.34
CA GLY A 164 8.87 7.44 3.63
C GLY A 164 8.60 6.32 4.64
N ILE A 165 9.48 6.21 5.62
CA ILE A 165 9.31 5.32 6.77
C ILE A 165 9.22 6.15 8.05
N LYS A 166 8.44 5.68 9.02
CA LYS A 166 8.46 6.28 10.36
C LYS A 166 9.80 5.97 11.01
N LYS A 167 10.37 6.95 11.72
CA LYS A 167 11.57 6.72 12.53
C LYS A 167 11.29 5.56 13.50
N PRO A 168 12.17 4.54 13.56
CA PRO A 168 11.99 3.44 14.48
C PRO A 168 11.86 3.96 15.93
N LYS A 169 10.93 3.41 16.68
CA LYS A 169 10.89 3.64 18.12
C LYS A 169 12.09 2.94 18.76
N ILE A 170 12.57 3.48 19.88
CA ILE A 170 13.52 2.77 20.72
C ILE A 170 12.86 1.47 21.15
N ILE A 171 13.53 0.36 20.87
CA ILE A 171 13.02 -0.98 21.21
C ILE A 171 13.25 -1.21 22.69
N ASP A 172 12.21 -1.62 23.42
CA ASP A 172 12.32 -2.06 24.80
C ASP A 172 13.31 -3.21 24.92
N GLU A 173 14.18 -3.17 25.93
CA GLU A 173 15.22 -4.16 26.15
C GLU A 173 14.63 -5.57 26.34
N ASN A 174 13.45 -5.69 26.95
CA ASN A 174 12.76 -6.96 27.12
C ASN A 174 12.48 -7.66 25.77
N PHE A 175 12.07 -6.90 24.74
CA PHE A 175 11.86 -7.47 23.40
C PHE A 175 13.16 -7.95 22.74
N LYS A 176 14.28 -7.28 23.03
CA LYS A 176 15.58 -7.75 22.54
C LYS A 176 15.98 -9.07 23.21
N ILE A 177 15.78 -9.17 24.52
CA ILE A 177 16.02 -10.39 25.29
C ILE A 177 15.17 -11.55 24.78
N GLU A 178 13.89 -11.31 24.50
CA GLU A 178 12.99 -12.32 23.92
C GLU A 178 13.46 -12.76 22.52
N ALA A 179 13.85 -11.81 21.67
CA ALA A 179 14.37 -12.12 20.33
C ALA A 179 15.65 -12.94 20.42
N GLU A 180 16.58 -12.62 21.33
CA GLU A 180 17.79 -13.39 21.55
C GLU A 180 17.49 -14.80 22.05
N LYS A 181 16.51 -15.00 22.92
CA LYS A 181 16.05 -16.36 23.33
C LYS A 181 15.56 -17.17 22.12
N ILE A 182 14.78 -16.56 21.23
CA ILE A 182 14.28 -17.22 20.01
C ILE A 182 15.45 -17.69 19.13
N TYR A 183 16.49 -16.85 19.00
CA TYR A 183 17.66 -17.17 18.17
C TYR A 183 18.76 -17.94 18.88
N SER A 184 18.65 -18.19 20.18
CA SER A 184 19.67 -18.79 21.06
C SER A 184 20.63 -19.74 20.33
N ASN A 185 21.93 -19.43 20.39
CA ASN A 185 23.03 -20.22 19.77
C ASN A 185 22.86 -20.51 18.27
N SER A 186 22.03 -19.82 17.53
CA SER A 186 21.84 -20.02 16.10
C SER A 186 22.74 -19.10 15.25
N PHE A 187 23.30 -19.66 14.19
CA PHE A 187 24.06 -18.95 13.17
C PHE A 187 24.11 -19.74 11.86
N PRO A 188 23.91 -19.09 10.70
CA PRO A 188 23.39 -17.76 10.53
C PRO A 188 21.92 -17.63 10.95
N ARG A 189 21.50 -16.38 11.25
CA ARG A 189 20.12 -16.03 11.59
C ARG A 189 19.46 -15.40 10.38
N ILE A 190 18.39 -15.98 9.87
CA ILE A 190 17.69 -15.52 8.68
C ILE A 190 16.24 -15.18 9.05
N ILE A 191 15.76 -14.04 8.57
CA ILE A 191 14.40 -13.60 8.82
C ILE A 191 13.73 -13.14 7.52
N THR A 192 12.47 -13.48 7.35
CA THR A 192 11.58 -12.89 6.33
C THR A 192 10.35 -12.27 6.99
N VAL A 193 10.12 -10.98 6.74
CA VAL A 193 8.92 -10.27 7.18
C VAL A 193 8.06 -9.98 5.97
N ALA A 194 7.07 -10.83 5.68
CA ALA A 194 6.21 -10.68 4.51
C ALA A 194 4.94 -11.52 4.67
N ARG A 195 3.88 -11.19 3.88
CA ARG A 195 2.74 -12.09 3.76
C ARG A 195 3.18 -13.45 3.25
N LEU A 196 2.57 -14.50 3.76
CA LEU A 196 2.77 -15.87 3.29
C LEU A 196 2.01 -16.08 1.98
N ASP A 197 2.58 -15.59 0.91
CA ASP A 197 2.02 -15.57 -0.45
C ASP A 197 3.12 -16.08 -1.39
N LYS A 198 2.77 -16.91 -2.36
CA LYS A 198 3.69 -17.62 -3.27
C LYS A 198 4.72 -16.69 -3.92
N ARG A 199 4.32 -15.45 -4.21
CA ARG A 199 5.17 -14.42 -4.82
C ARG A 199 6.32 -13.97 -3.90
N LYS A 200 6.20 -14.20 -2.58
CA LYS A 200 7.23 -13.82 -1.60
C LYS A 200 8.36 -14.84 -1.48
N GLY A 201 8.19 -16.02 -2.07
CA GLY A 201 9.26 -17.00 -2.23
C GLY A 201 9.70 -17.67 -0.93
N HIS A 202 8.84 -17.78 0.08
CA HIS A 202 9.14 -18.49 1.33
C HIS A 202 9.52 -19.95 1.10
N ASP A 203 8.90 -20.61 0.13
CA ASP A 203 9.23 -21.96 -0.34
C ASP A 203 10.68 -22.10 -0.79
N LYS A 204 11.16 -21.12 -1.56
CA LYS A 204 12.57 -21.06 -2.03
C LYS A 204 13.53 -20.88 -0.87
N ILE A 205 13.15 -20.10 0.15
CA ILE A 205 13.98 -19.94 1.35
C ILE A 205 14.06 -21.27 2.13
N LEU A 206 12.96 -22.01 2.29
CA LEU A 206 12.98 -23.32 2.94
C LEU A 206 13.92 -24.27 2.20
N MET A 207 13.88 -24.34 0.87
CA MET A 207 14.81 -25.15 0.07
C MET A 207 16.26 -24.71 0.28
N LEU A 208 16.52 -23.40 0.32
CA LEU A 208 17.85 -22.85 0.60
C LEU A 208 18.35 -23.26 2.00
N ILE A 209 17.50 -23.16 3.02
CA ILE A 209 17.83 -23.56 4.40
C ILE A 209 18.23 -25.04 4.45
N LYS A 210 17.46 -25.94 3.78
CA LYS A 210 17.81 -27.35 3.68
C LYS A 210 19.23 -27.55 3.13
N ASN A 211 19.56 -26.87 2.04
CA ASN A 211 20.86 -26.98 1.39
C ASN A 211 22.02 -26.40 2.22
N LEU A 212 21.73 -25.38 3.05
CA LEU A 212 22.73 -24.77 3.92
C LEU A 212 22.91 -25.50 5.25
N LYS A 213 21.95 -26.28 5.71
CA LYS A 213 21.97 -26.97 7.02
C LYS A 213 23.18 -27.86 7.24
N PRO A 214 23.68 -28.64 6.24
CA PRO A 214 24.93 -29.41 6.43
C PRO A 214 26.15 -28.56 6.73
N LYS A 215 26.26 -27.37 6.10
CA LYS A 215 27.36 -26.43 6.32
C LYS A 215 27.18 -25.59 7.58
N PHE A 216 25.93 -25.30 7.92
CA PHE A 216 25.56 -24.47 9.06
C PHE A 216 24.51 -25.21 9.92
N PRO A 217 24.92 -26.17 10.76
CA PRO A 217 24.02 -27.00 11.54
C PRO A 217 23.09 -26.21 12.49
N LYS A 218 23.55 -25.02 12.91
CA LYS A 218 22.81 -24.11 13.81
C LYS A 218 22.07 -22.99 13.06
N ILE A 219 21.90 -23.11 11.74
CA ILE A 219 21.11 -22.14 10.97
C ILE A 219 19.68 -22.06 11.49
N LYS A 220 19.17 -20.86 11.62
CA LYS A 220 17.76 -20.63 12.00
C LYS A 220 17.08 -19.66 11.04
N TYR A 221 15.90 -20.06 10.59
CA TYR A 221 15.03 -19.23 9.77
C TYR A 221 13.74 -18.93 10.51
N ILE A 222 13.35 -17.65 10.55
CA ILE A 222 12.10 -17.18 11.10
C ILE A 222 11.31 -16.47 10.00
N SER A 223 10.07 -16.92 9.79
CA SER A 223 9.13 -16.26 8.89
C SER A 223 8.05 -15.55 9.72
N ILE A 224 7.95 -14.24 9.56
CA ILE A 224 6.93 -13.41 10.22
C ILE A 224 5.93 -12.95 9.19
N GLY A 225 4.69 -13.37 9.36
CA GLY A 225 3.58 -13.03 8.48
C GLY A 225 2.44 -14.06 8.54
N ASP A 226 1.39 -13.76 7.79
CA ASP A 226 0.25 -14.65 7.60
C ASP A 226 -0.16 -14.63 6.12
N GLY A 227 -0.93 -15.63 5.66
CA GLY A 227 -1.42 -15.73 4.29
C GLY A 227 -1.75 -17.15 3.84
N ASP A 228 -2.25 -17.23 2.61
CA ASP A 228 -2.83 -18.46 2.03
C ASP A 228 -1.82 -19.62 1.90
N GLU A 229 -0.52 -19.35 1.88
CA GLU A 229 0.53 -20.37 1.78
C GLU A 229 0.97 -20.96 3.12
N LYS A 230 0.39 -20.57 4.25
CA LYS A 230 0.83 -21.00 5.58
C LYS A 230 0.89 -22.51 5.73
N ASP A 231 -0.19 -23.20 5.40
CA ASP A 231 -0.29 -24.65 5.55
C ASP A 231 0.64 -25.38 4.57
N ASN A 232 0.78 -24.88 3.34
CA ASN A 232 1.71 -25.41 2.35
C ASN A 232 3.17 -25.29 2.82
N LEU A 233 3.54 -24.15 3.40
CA LEU A 233 4.88 -23.92 3.92
C LEU A 233 5.19 -24.78 5.15
N LEU A 234 4.22 -24.98 6.04
CA LEU A 234 4.35 -25.90 7.18
C LEU A 234 4.52 -27.35 6.71
N LYS A 235 3.76 -27.78 5.70
CA LYS A 235 3.92 -29.11 5.11
C LYS A 235 5.31 -29.27 4.48
N LEU A 236 5.73 -28.30 3.66
CA LEU A 236 7.03 -28.30 3.01
C LEU A 236 8.17 -28.35 4.04
N SER A 237 8.10 -27.58 5.13
CA SER A 237 9.14 -27.58 6.16
C SER A 237 9.30 -28.96 6.80
N LYS A 238 8.20 -29.70 7.04
CA LYS A 238 8.22 -31.08 7.55
C LYS A 238 8.85 -32.05 6.54
N GLU A 239 8.45 -31.97 5.26
CA GLU A 239 9.02 -32.78 4.17
C GLU A 239 10.53 -32.57 4.01
N LEU A 240 11.01 -31.36 4.29
CA LEU A 240 12.41 -31.01 4.24
C LEU A 240 13.19 -31.31 5.54
N ASN A 241 12.53 -31.85 6.57
CA ASN A 241 13.11 -32.09 7.91
C ASN A 241 13.71 -30.80 8.54
N LEU A 242 12.95 -29.72 8.45
CA LEU A 242 13.31 -28.41 9.00
C LEU A 242 12.47 -28.06 10.22
#